data_9c1163d57222fb5906d4006d9ab7565a
#
_entry.id   9c1163d57222fb5906d4006d9ab7565a
#
_cell.length_a   1.000
_cell.length_b   1.000
_cell.length_c   1.000
_cell.angle_alpha   90.00
_cell.angle_beta   90.00
_cell.angle_gamma   90.00
#
_symmetry.space_group_name_H-M   'P 1'
#
loop_
_entity.id
_entity.type
_entity.pdbx_description
1 polymer ?
#
loop_
_entity_poly.entity_id
_entity_poly.type
_entity_poly.pdbx_seq_one_letter_code
_entity_poly.pdbx_strand_id
1 'polypeptide(L)'
;MATRSALNPSHDIELQEWLESIESLLKTEGPDRAKVVFRALASYLSDENVIVEDATLNTHYRNTIPLEQEPAYPGEIELEVRIEQILRWNAMAMVLRAYDSGTNVGGHIGTYASAATMMEVGLNHFFRNRTDDYGGDLVSIQAHASPGIYARAY
;
A
#
# COMPACT_ATOMS: atom_id res chain seq x y z
N MET A 1 -9.34 -20.59 13.36
CA MET A 1 -9.63 -20.75 14.79
C MET A 1 -8.39 -20.31 15.54
N ALA A 2 -8.27 -19.04 15.85
CA ALA A 2 -7.14 -18.51 16.61
C ALA A 2 -7.46 -18.59 18.10
N THR A 3 -6.54 -19.08 18.81
CA THR A 3 -6.54 -19.47 20.21
C THR A 3 -6.95 -18.32 21.15
N ARG A 4 -8.13 -18.42 21.72
CA ARG A 4 -8.61 -17.65 22.88
C ARG A 4 -7.85 -18.00 24.19
N SER A 5 -6.60 -18.44 24.11
CA SER A 5 -5.91 -19.09 25.20
C SER A 5 -4.92 -18.22 25.98
N ALA A 6 -4.84 -16.91 25.74
CA ALA A 6 -3.82 -16.09 26.43
C ALA A 6 -4.36 -15.16 27.54
N LEU A 7 -5.66 -15.02 27.68
CA LEU A 7 -6.25 -14.21 28.74
C LEU A 7 -7.19 -15.11 29.54
N ASN A 8 -6.80 -15.44 30.79
CA ASN A 8 -7.71 -16.08 31.73
C ASN A 8 -8.36 -14.95 32.56
N PRO A 9 -9.55 -14.49 32.19
CA PRO A 9 -10.16 -13.30 32.81
C PRO A 9 -10.64 -13.54 34.25
N SER A 10 -10.55 -14.75 34.74
CA SER A 10 -11.10 -15.14 36.06
C SER A 10 -10.33 -14.58 37.26
N HIS A 11 -9.20 -13.89 37.03
CA HIS A 11 -8.40 -13.32 38.12
C HIS A 11 -8.18 -11.82 38.03
N ASP A 12 -8.68 -11.17 36.97
CA ASP A 12 -8.55 -9.74 36.78
C ASP A 12 -9.93 -9.06 36.78
N ILE A 13 -10.32 -8.54 37.95
CA ILE A 13 -11.62 -7.89 38.13
C ILE A 13 -11.79 -6.69 37.20
N GLU A 14 -10.73 -5.91 36.98
CA GLU A 14 -10.74 -4.74 36.09
C GLU A 14 -11.01 -5.17 34.66
N LEU A 15 -10.35 -6.21 34.18
CA LEU A 15 -10.59 -6.74 32.83
C LEU A 15 -12.04 -7.26 32.70
N GLN A 16 -12.56 -7.89 33.72
CA GLN A 16 -13.95 -8.35 33.73
C GLN A 16 -14.93 -7.18 33.60
N GLU A 17 -14.72 -6.09 34.34
CA GLU A 17 -15.55 -4.90 34.29
C GLU A 17 -15.51 -4.24 32.86
N TRP A 18 -14.34 -4.21 32.25
CA TRP A 18 -14.21 -3.72 30.86
C TRP A 18 -14.95 -4.61 29.86
N LEU A 19 -14.87 -5.92 30.00
CA LEU A 19 -15.59 -6.87 29.14
C LEU A 19 -17.11 -6.76 29.30
N GLU A 20 -17.60 -6.62 30.53
CA GLU A 20 -19.02 -6.41 30.81
C GLU A 20 -19.52 -5.07 30.23
N SER A 21 -18.72 -4.03 30.30
CA SER A 21 -19.01 -2.72 29.71
C SER A 21 -19.15 -2.80 28.19
N ILE A 22 -18.23 -3.50 27.51
CA ILE A 22 -18.31 -3.73 26.07
C ILE A 22 -19.50 -4.62 25.70
N GLU A 23 -19.79 -5.65 26.49
CA GLU A 23 -20.96 -6.51 26.26
C GLU A 23 -22.27 -5.71 26.40
N SER A 24 -22.37 -4.86 27.41
CA SER A 24 -23.50 -3.95 27.59
C SER A 24 -23.66 -3.01 26.41
N LEU A 25 -22.57 -2.40 25.95
CA LEU A 25 -22.57 -1.50 24.79
C LEU A 25 -23.01 -2.21 23.51
N LEU A 26 -22.55 -3.44 23.29
CA LEU A 26 -22.98 -4.29 22.17
C LEU A 26 -24.49 -4.57 22.19
N LYS A 27 -25.05 -4.81 23.38
CA LYS A 27 -26.49 -5.10 23.55
C LYS A 27 -27.38 -3.87 23.40
N THR A 28 -26.93 -2.69 23.85
CA THR A 28 -27.75 -1.46 23.87
C THR A 28 -27.59 -0.62 22.60
N GLU A 29 -26.39 -0.44 22.14
CA GLU A 29 -26.05 0.50 21.03
C GLU A 29 -25.63 -0.24 19.74
N GLY A 30 -25.39 -1.52 19.83
CA GLY A 30 -25.02 -2.36 18.70
C GLY A 30 -23.53 -2.36 18.34
N PRO A 31 -23.15 -3.18 17.35
CA PRO A 31 -21.75 -3.43 17.01
C PRO A 31 -21.02 -2.22 16.45
N ASP A 32 -21.70 -1.32 15.76
CA ASP A 32 -21.03 -0.18 15.15
C ASP A 32 -20.59 0.85 16.19
N ARG A 33 -21.39 1.06 17.24
CA ARG A 33 -21.00 1.92 18.36
C ARG A 33 -19.83 1.31 19.14
N ALA A 34 -19.85 0.01 19.37
CA ALA A 34 -18.75 -0.70 20.03
C ALA A 34 -17.43 -0.56 19.26
N LYS A 35 -17.46 -0.64 17.91
CA LYS A 35 -16.28 -0.38 17.07
C LYS A 35 -15.74 1.03 17.22
N VAL A 36 -16.62 2.04 17.30
CA VAL A 36 -16.21 3.44 17.49
C VAL A 36 -15.50 3.63 18.82
N VAL A 37 -16.06 3.07 19.90
CA VAL A 37 -15.45 3.14 21.24
C VAL A 37 -14.10 2.44 21.26
N PHE A 38 -14.02 1.24 20.69
CA PHE A 38 -12.77 0.49 20.64
C PHE A 38 -11.67 1.23 19.86
N ARG A 39 -12.01 1.85 18.73
CA ARG A 39 -11.06 2.67 17.95
C ARG A 39 -10.58 3.89 18.72
N ALA A 40 -11.47 4.55 19.45
CA ALA A 40 -11.10 5.70 20.27
C ALA A 40 -10.11 5.31 21.39
N LEU A 41 -10.35 4.16 22.04
CA LEU A 41 -9.42 3.62 23.04
C LEU A 41 -8.07 3.26 22.44
N ALA A 42 -8.06 2.60 21.29
CA ALA A 42 -6.82 2.25 20.59
C ALA A 42 -6.03 3.49 20.16
N SER A 43 -6.72 4.54 19.67
CA SER A 43 -6.10 5.83 19.34
C SER A 43 -5.49 6.49 20.57
N TYR A 44 -6.23 6.53 21.67
CA TYR A 44 -5.73 7.10 22.93
C TYR A 44 -4.46 6.39 23.42
N LEU A 45 -4.45 5.06 23.40
CA LEU A 45 -3.25 4.28 23.77
C LEU A 45 -2.06 4.58 22.87
N SER A 46 -2.32 4.75 21.55
CA SER A 46 -1.28 5.13 20.58
C SER A 46 -0.71 6.51 20.88
N ASP A 47 -1.56 7.48 21.24
CA ASP A 47 -1.13 8.85 21.61
C ASP A 47 -0.27 8.87 22.88
N GLU A 48 -0.52 7.93 23.80
CA GLU A 48 0.29 7.71 25.00
C GLU A 48 1.54 6.83 24.76
N ASN A 49 1.89 6.54 23.47
CA ASN A 49 2.99 5.67 23.07
C ASN A 49 2.89 4.24 23.59
N VAL A 50 1.70 3.76 23.90
CA VAL A 50 1.44 2.37 24.23
C VAL A 50 1.21 1.57 22.95
N ILE A 51 2.16 0.72 22.59
CA ILE A 51 2.03 -0.18 21.43
C ILE A 51 1.12 -1.34 21.85
N VAL A 52 -0.08 -1.37 21.29
CA VAL A 52 -0.95 -2.53 21.40
C VAL A 52 -0.50 -3.53 20.33
N GLU A 53 0.27 -4.55 20.74
CA GLU A 53 0.61 -5.66 19.86
C GLU A 53 -0.65 -6.48 19.60
N ASP A 54 -1.42 -6.10 18.61
CA ASP A 54 -2.56 -6.87 18.17
C ASP A 54 -2.16 -7.72 16.96
N ALA A 55 -2.27 -9.04 17.12
CA ALA A 55 -2.09 -9.98 16.01
C ALA A 55 -3.08 -9.73 14.86
N THR A 56 -4.12 -8.95 15.09
CA THR A 56 -5.08 -8.52 14.07
C THR A 56 -4.57 -7.37 13.21
N LEU A 57 -3.54 -6.62 13.62
CA LEU A 57 -2.94 -5.55 12.84
C LEU A 57 -2.09 -6.06 11.65
N ASN A 58 -1.71 -7.31 11.64
CA ASN A 58 -1.07 -7.98 10.50
C ASN A 58 -2.07 -8.51 9.47
N THR A 59 -3.31 -8.16 9.57
CA THR A 59 -4.36 -8.69 8.73
C THR A 59 -4.82 -7.67 7.73
N HIS A 60 -4.91 -8.14 6.51
CA HIS A 60 -5.61 -7.58 5.37
C HIS A 60 -5.49 -6.07 5.19
N TYR A 61 -4.88 -5.69 4.09
CA TYR A 61 -4.98 -4.33 3.55
C TYR A 61 -6.42 -3.82 3.71
N ARG A 62 -6.56 -2.73 4.45
CA ARG A 62 -7.82 -2.00 4.54
C ARG A 62 -7.66 -0.68 3.84
N ASN A 63 -8.45 -0.45 2.84
CA ASN A 63 -8.56 0.88 2.27
C ASN A 63 -9.15 1.83 3.35
N THR A 64 -8.37 2.87 3.71
CA THR A 64 -8.79 3.87 4.69
C THR A 64 -9.65 4.97 4.07
N ILE A 65 -9.66 5.05 2.73
CA ILE A 65 -10.51 5.95 1.98
C ILE A 65 -11.74 5.17 1.53
N PRO A 66 -12.96 5.51 1.98
CA PRO A 66 -14.17 4.88 1.48
C PRO A 66 -14.33 5.11 -0.02
N LEU A 67 -14.98 4.18 -0.71
CA LEU A 67 -15.17 4.21 -2.16
C LEU A 67 -15.86 5.51 -2.63
N GLU A 68 -16.77 6.04 -1.82
CA GLU A 68 -17.52 7.27 -2.10
C GLU A 68 -16.65 8.54 -2.03
N GLN A 69 -15.48 8.44 -1.41
CA GLN A 69 -14.49 9.53 -1.29
C GLN A 69 -13.31 9.35 -2.24
N GLU A 70 -13.29 8.26 -2.98
CA GLU A 70 -12.24 8.01 -3.96
C GLU A 70 -12.37 9.04 -5.11
N PRO A 71 -11.32 9.83 -5.38
CA PRO A 71 -11.35 10.77 -6.50
C PRO A 71 -11.43 10.01 -7.82
N ALA A 72 -12.08 10.62 -8.80
CA ALA A 72 -12.08 10.07 -10.16
C ALA A 72 -10.63 9.94 -10.68
N TYR A 73 -10.36 8.85 -11.39
CA TYR A 73 -9.05 8.65 -12.00
C TYR A 73 -8.73 9.81 -12.95
N PRO A 74 -7.56 10.47 -12.83
CA PRO A 74 -7.28 11.72 -13.55
C PRO A 74 -6.90 11.54 -15.03
N GLY A 75 -6.74 10.30 -15.50
CA GLY A 75 -6.29 9.97 -16.85
C GLY A 75 -7.23 9.07 -17.62
N GLU A 76 -6.76 8.59 -18.76
CA GLU A 76 -7.44 7.60 -19.60
C GLU A 76 -6.90 6.18 -19.30
N ILE A 77 -7.56 5.46 -18.43
CA ILE A 77 -7.11 4.16 -17.92
C ILE A 77 -6.81 3.15 -19.04
N GLU A 78 -7.67 3.10 -20.07
CA GLU A 78 -7.50 2.15 -21.19
C GLU A 78 -6.25 2.48 -22.01
N LEU A 79 -6.01 3.77 -22.27
CA LEU A 79 -4.82 4.22 -23.00
C LEU A 79 -3.56 3.95 -22.19
N GLU A 80 -3.57 4.28 -20.91
CA GLU A 80 -2.41 4.12 -20.03
C GLU A 80 -2.05 2.65 -19.85
N VAL A 81 -3.03 1.77 -19.70
CA VAL A 81 -2.80 0.31 -19.64
C VAL A 81 -2.17 -0.19 -20.96
N ARG A 82 -2.62 0.30 -22.11
CA ARG A 82 -1.99 -0.07 -23.39
C ARG A 82 -0.54 0.40 -23.48
N ILE A 83 -0.26 1.62 -23.07
CA ILE A 83 1.10 2.16 -23.03
C ILE A 83 1.97 1.32 -22.08
N GLU A 84 1.49 1.04 -20.89
CA GLU A 84 2.21 0.19 -19.93
C GLU A 84 2.54 -1.18 -20.52
N GLN A 85 1.60 -1.82 -21.21
CA GLN A 85 1.83 -3.11 -21.86
C GLN A 85 2.93 -3.04 -22.93
N ILE A 86 2.96 -1.98 -23.75
CA ILE A 86 4.01 -1.74 -24.75
C ILE A 86 5.36 -1.55 -24.05
N LEU A 87 5.41 -0.75 -23.00
CA LEU A 87 6.63 -0.50 -22.25
C LEU A 87 7.17 -1.77 -21.58
N ARG A 88 6.29 -2.58 -21.00
CA ARG A 88 6.65 -3.89 -20.43
C ARG A 88 7.26 -4.81 -21.52
N TRP A 89 6.65 -4.85 -22.69
CA TRP A 89 7.15 -5.63 -23.81
C TRP A 89 8.53 -5.13 -24.29
N ASN A 90 8.67 -3.82 -24.44
CA ASN A 90 9.94 -3.22 -24.87
C ASN A 90 11.06 -3.47 -23.85
N ALA A 91 10.79 -3.32 -22.55
CA ALA A 91 11.73 -3.61 -21.49
C ALA A 91 12.19 -5.08 -21.52
N MET A 92 11.26 -6.01 -21.70
CA MET A 92 11.58 -7.43 -21.84
C MET A 92 12.42 -7.70 -23.08
N ALA A 93 12.04 -7.13 -24.23
CA ALA A 93 12.77 -7.31 -25.49
C ALA A 93 14.21 -6.77 -25.40
N MET A 94 14.42 -5.64 -24.71
CA MET A 94 15.76 -5.08 -24.46
C MET A 94 16.62 -6.02 -23.62
N VAL A 95 16.06 -6.58 -22.55
CA VAL A 95 16.79 -7.53 -21.68
C VAL A 95 17.15 -8.80 -22.43
N LEU A 96 16.22 -9.37 -23.22
CA LEU A 96 16.47 -10.55 -24.03
C LEU A 96 17.54 -10.31 -25.10
N ARG A 97 17.47 -9.18 -25.80
CA ARG A 97 18.49 -8.82 -26.81
C ARG A 97 19.88 -8.63 -26.19
N ALA A 98 19.93 -8.01 -25.00
CA ALA A 98 21.19 -7.87 -24.27
C ALA A 98 21.77 -9.24 -23.88
N TYR A 99 20.93 -10.14 -23.44
CA TYR A 99 21.33 -11.52 -23.11
C TYR A 99 21.85 -12.27 -24.35
N ASP A 100 21.11 -12.21 -25.45
CA ASP A 100 21.47 -12.92 -26.70
C ASP A 100 22.74 -12.33 -27.36
N SER A 101 23.06 -11.07 -27.12
CA SER A 101 24.26 -10.41 -27.67
C SER A 101 25.58 -10.92 -27.08
N GLY A 102 25.53 -11.74 -26.02
CA GLY A 102 26.70 -12.23 -25.32
C GLY A 102 27.49 -11.14 -24.57
N THR A 103 26.97 -9.92 -24.53
CA THR A 103 27.53 -8.86 -23.68
C THR A 103 27.12 -9.14 -22.23
N ASN A 104 28.04 -8.89 -21.29
CA ASN A 104 27.72 -9.03 -19.86
C ASN A 104 26.78 -7.92 -19.34
N VAL A 105 26.03 -7.29 -20.23
CA VAL A 105 25.02 -6.29 -19.92
C VAL A 105 23.69 -7.01 -19.83
N GLY A 106 23.18 -7.19 -18.62
CA GLY A 106 21.89 -7.79 -18.36
C GLY A 106 20.98 -6.82 -17.62
N GLY A 107 19.71 -7.10 -17.59
CA GLY A 107 18.72 -6.38 -16.80
C GLY A 107 17.86 -7.35 -16.00
N HIS A 108 17.27 -6.87 -14.89
CA HIS A 108 16.37 -7.65 -14.08
C HIS A 108 14.93 -7.27 -14.40
N ILE A 109 14.33 -8.04 -15.30
CA ILE A 109 12.95 -7.77 -15.72
C ILE A 109 11.93 -7.90 -14.58
N GLY A 110 12.18 -8.79 -13.60
CA GLY A 110 11.29 -9.01 -12.47
C GLY A 110 11.12 -7.77 -11.59
N THR A 111 12.20 -7.02 -11.33
CA THR A 111 12.14 -5.78 -10.56
C THR A 111 11.30 -4.71 -11.28
N TYR A 112 11.53 -4.51 -12.57
CA TYR A 112 10.71 -3.59 -13.34
C TYR A 112 9.27 -4.05 -13.43
N ALA A 113 9.02 -5.33 -13.70
CA ALA A 113 7.67 -5.88 -13.81
C ALA A 113 6.83 -5.64 -12.55
N SER A 114 7.46 -5.73 -11.37
CA SER A 114 6.79 -5.44 -10.09
C SER A 114 6.52 -3.95 -9.86
N ALA A 115 7.35 -3.07 -10.41
CA ALA A 115 7.25 -1.63 -10.21
C ALA A 115 6.55 -0.88 -11.37
N ALA A 116 6.25 -1.56 -12.47
CA ALA A 116 5.84 -0.92 -13.72
C ALA A 116 4.61 -0.03 -13.55
N THR A 117 3.53 -0.53 -13.00
CA THR A 117 2.30 0.26 -12.80
C THR A 117 2.54 1.46 -11.89
N MET A 118 3.31 1.27 -10.79
CA MET A 118 3.66 2.38 -9.90
C MET A 118 4.47 3.46 -10.62
N MET A 119 5.42 3.05 -11.47
CA MET A 119 6.24 3.98 -12.26
C MET A 119 5.40 4.72 -13.30
N GLU A 120 4.49 4.04 -14.00
CA GLU A 120 3.60 4.66 -14.98
C GLU A 120 2.68 5.68 -14.34
N VAL A 121 2.01 5.30 -13.26
CA VAL A 121 1.12 6.22 -12.51
C VAL A 121 1.92 7.40 -11.95
N GLY A 122 3.10 7.15 -11.39
CA GLY A 122 3.99 8.20 -10.88
C GLY A 122 4.38 9.20 -11.95
N LEU A 123 4.83 8.73 -13.12
CA LEU A 123 5.29 9.55 -14.22
C LEU A 123 4.14 10.27 -14.95
N ASN A 124 2.96 9.67 -15.01
CA ASN A 124 1.81 10.25 -15.70
C ASN A 124 1.09 11.32 -14.85
N HIS A 125 1.01 11.12 -13.52
CA HIS A 125 0.08 11.90 -12.69
C HIS A 125 0.71 12.60 -11.49
N PHE A 126 1.89 12.17 -11.02
CA PHE A 126 2.44 12.67 -9.77
C PHE A 126 3.76 13.42 -9.91
N PHE A 127 4.69 12.91 -10.72
CA PHE A 127 6.01 13.53 -10.86
C PHE A 127 5.93 14.72 -11.78
N ARG A 128 6.43 15.87 -11.30
CA ARG A 128 6.32 17.15 -12.00
C ARG A 128 7.66 17.55 -12.57
N ASN A 129 7.62 18.00 -13.82
CA ASN A 129 8.76 18.56 -14.48
C ASN A 129 9.14 19.93 -13.90
N ARG A 130 10.37 20.36 -14.18
CA ARG A 130 10.82 21.70 -13.85
C ARG A 130 9.98 22.76 -14.59
N THR A 131 9.65 23.81 -13.86
CA THR A 131 9.06 25.06 -14.39
C THR A 131 9.93 26.24 -13.97
N ASP A 132 9.55 27.45 -14.36
CA ASP A 132 10.29 28.66 -13.96
C ASP A 132 10.28 28.88 -12.43
N ASP A 133 9.18 28.49 -11.76
CA ASP A 133 8.95 28.66 -10.33
C ASP A 133 9.19 27.39 -9.49
N TYR A 134 9.45 26.25 -10.15
CA TYR A 134 9.59 24.96 -9.47
C TYR A 134 10.75 24.16 -10.06
N GLY A 135 11.65 23.70 -9.19
CA GLY A 135 12.87 22.97 -9.59
C GLY A 135 12.66 21.61 -10.24
N GLY A 136 11.45 21.07 -10.21
CA GLY A 136 11.12 19.72 -10.66
C GLY A 136 11.30 18.67 -9.55
N ASP A 137 10.60 17.54 -9.69
CA ASP A 137 10.75 16.40 -8.80
C ASP A 137 12.02 15.61 -9.15
N LEU A 138 12.76 15.21 -8.13
CA LEU A 138 13.92 14.33 -8.27
C LEU A 138 13.51 12.89 -7.97
N VAL A 139 13.45 12.07 -9.01
CA VAL A 139 13.04 10.68 -8.89
C VAL A 139 14.27 9.78 -8.93
N SER A 140 14.51 9.02 -7.86
CA SER A 140 15.56 8.01 -7.80
C SER A 140 14.97 6.63 -8.03
N ILE A 141 15.35 6.02 -9.13
CA ILE A 141 14.87 4.69 -9.52
C ILE A 141 15.96 3.66 -9.28
N GLN A 142 15.58 2.53 -8.68
CA GLN A 142 16.51 1.43 -8.45
C GLN A 142 17.11 0.94 -9.79
N ALA A 143 18.41 0.75 -9.84
CA ALA A 143 19.13 0.34 -11.06
C ALA A 143 18.55 -0.93 -11.71
N HIS A 144 18.08 -1.89 -10.91
CA HIS A 144 17.46 -3.12 -11.42
C HIS A 144 16.11 -2.89 -12.14
N ALA A 145 15.46 -1.73 -11.95
CA ALA A 145 14.26 -1.33 -12.68
C ALA A 145 14.55 -0.47 -13.91
N SER A 146 15.82 -0.17 -14.21
CA SER A 146 16.24 0.68 -15.33
C SER A 146 15.73 0.23 -16.71
N PRO A 147 15.51 -1.07 -17.01
CA PRO A 147 14.94 -1.45 -18.30
C PRO A 147 13.63 -0.74 -18.63
N GLY A 148 12.78 -0.49 -17.63
CA GLY A 148 11.53 0.26 -17.82
C GLY A 148 11.76 1.72 -18.16
N ILE A 149 12.75 2.35 -17.54
CA ILE A 149 13.08 3.75 -17.83
C ILE A 149 13.62 3.90 -19.27
N TYR A 150 14.51 2.99 -19.67
CA TYR A 150 15.01 3.00 -21.04
C TYR A 150 13.90 2.72 -22.05
N ALA A 151 13.01 1.77 -21.76
CA ALA A 151 11.87 1.45 -22.61
C ALA A 151 10.92 2.64 -22.80
N ARG A 152 10.81 3.52 -21.78
CA ARG A 152 9.99 4.73 -21.85
C ARG A 152 10.70 5.89 -22.55
N ALA A 153 12.02 5.96 -22.47
CA ALA A 153 12.79 7.06 -23.06
C ALA A 153 13.04 6.92 -24.57
N TYR A 154 12.95 5.70 -25.08
CA TYR A 154 13.25 5.33 -26.46
C TYR A 154 12.10 4.59 -27.14
#